data_47edd18d1d630b3d8e2312ff7f70c39e
#
_entry.id   47edd18d1d630b3d8e2312ff7f70c39e
#
_cell.length_a   1.000
_cell.length_b   1.000
_cell.length_c   1.000
_cell.angle_alpha   90.00
_cell.angle_beta   90.00
_cell.angle_gamma   90.00
#
_symmetry.space_group_name_H-M   'P 1'
#
loop_
_entity.id
_entity.type
_entity.pdbx_description
1 polymer ?
#
loop_
_entity_poly.entity_id
_entity_poly.type
_entity_poly.pdbx_seq_one_letter_code
_entity_poly.pdbx_strand_id
1 'polypeptide(L)'
;SPAINVRGRGSYQGNGVLVLVDGVEREINDLNVDEIESVTVLKDAASLALYGNRGTDGVICVTTTRGGDNKLRTRVGYNFTVQTPFRIPEMADAVSYANAVNEALKNDGLASRYSQADIQALQNGTSPLANVDWEDQILRKAAFNHELNLSFDGSNQRMRYYVFANYTSNRGFFNNTDLNDGYSTQVEMYALKLRTNLEANISPTTVARMNLMGRLMQYQEPAGGTSLKNIFNTPPIAAPVYAPGGGWAKNQMFTNPLAVQAGGGYKQTLRRTLFADLTLDQDLSMVTPGLSAQLRVTYDNSANILDQRTRSYAYSIATPVLDNAGNISDLSYTRYGNDTELSFSSKLDWQVMRTYIWGKVNYEKDFGMHHLDVAGIFSKGRKKYLKANNTY
;
A
#
# COMPACT_ATOMS: atom_id res chain seq x y z
N SER A 1 -8.14 1.61 -0.70
CA SER A 1 -8.26 2.96 -1.25
C SER A 1 -9.67 3.49 -1.03
N PRO A 2 -9.86 4.79 -0.79
CA PRO A 2 -11.19 5.38 -0.67
C PRO A 2 -11.95 5.21 -1.98
N ALA A 3 -13.25 4.86 -1.89
CA ALA A 3 -14.12 4.78 -3.05
C ALA A 3 -14.48 6.20 -3.49
N ILE A 4 -14.25 6.54 -4.76
CA ILE A 4 -14.64 7.82 -5.34
C ILE A 4 -16.04 7.66 -5.93
N ASN A 5 -16.96 8.52 -5.55
CA ASN A 5 -18.33 8.57 -6.09
C ASN A 5 -18.61 9.97 -6.63
N VAL A 6 -19.15 10.08 -7.86
CA VAL A 6 -19.48 11.36 -8.50
C VAL A 6 -20.98 11.67 -8.42
N ARG A 7 -21.84 10.65 -8.56
CA ARG A 7 -23.31 10.78 -8.54
C ARG A 7 -24.01 9.91 -7.48
N GLY A 8 -23.32 9.48 -6.44
CA GLY A 8 -23.79 8.47 -5.50
C GLY A 8 -23.72 7.05 -6.08
N ARG A 9 -24.29 6.07 -5.39
CA ARG A 9 -24.37 4.69 -5.88
C ARG A 9 -25.57 4.56 -6.84
N GLY A 10 -25.36 4.91 -8.11
CA GLY A 10 -26.40 4.87 -9.14
C GLY A 10 -26.59 3.52 -9.83
N SER A 11 -25.65 2.58 -9.67
CA SER A 11 -25.67 1.26 -10.30
C SER A 11 -25.60 0.13 -9.29
N TYR A 12 -26.48 -0.85 -9.44
CA TYR A 12 -26.49 -2.08 -8.63
C TYR A 12 -25.25 -2.99 -8.90
N GLN A 13 -24.60 -2.80 -10.05
CA GLN A 13 -23.38 -3.50 -10.48
C GLN A 13 -22.16 -2.57 -10.54
N GLY A 14 -22.17 -1.44 -9.82
CA GLY A 14 -21.24 -0.34 -9.84
C GLY A 14 -19.86 -0.64 -10.38
N ASN A 15 -19.59 -0.24 -11.63
CA ASN A 15 -18.26 -0.32 -12.22
C ASN A 15 -17.29 0.73 -11.65
N GLY A 16 -17.80 1.59 -10.73
CA GLY A 16 -17.07 2.72 -10.18
C GLY A 16 -16.87 3.86 -11.20
N VAL A 17 -16.36 4.97 -10.72
CA VAL A 17 -16.06 6.15 -11.56
C VAL A 17 -14.89 5.82 -12.49
N LEU A 18 -15.03 6.09 -13.79
CA LEU A 18 -13.96 5.93 -14.76
C LEU A 18 -12.93 7.03 -14.56
N VAL A 19 -11.70 6.67 -14.24
CA VAL A 19 -10.58 7.62 -14.13
C VAL A 19 -9.70 7.53 -15.36
N LEU A 20 -9.49 8.67 -16.01
CA LEU A 20 -8.63 8.81 -17.18
C LEU A 20 -7.45 9.72 -16.83
N VAL A 21 -6.25 9.21 -16.95
CA VAL A 21 -5.00 9.98 -16.80
C VAL A 21 -4.45 10.22 -18.21
N ASP A 22 -4.39 11.46 -18.63
CA ASP A 22 -4.03 11.86 -20.01
C ASP A 22 -4.83 11.12 -21.08
N GLY A 23 -6.12 10.83 -20.78
CA GLY A 23 -7.04 10.14 -21.69
C GLY A 23 -6.92 8.61 -21.70
N VAL A 24 -6.12 8.01 -20.80
CA VAL A 24 -5.97 6.56 -20.64
C VAL A 24 -6.50 6.13 -19.28
N GLU A 25 -7.24 5.02 -19.24
CA GLU A 25 -7.76 4.46 -17.97
C GLU A 25 -6.64 3.97 -17.07
N ARG A 26 -6.42 4.67 -15.96
CA ARG A 26 -5.39 4.39 -14.95
C ARG A 26 -5.90 4.68 -13.55
N GLU A 27 -5.24 4.15 -12.55
CA GLU A 27 -5.57 4.40 -11.16
C GLU A 27 -5.06 5.76 -10.69
N ILE A 28 -5.93 6.56 -10.06
CA ILE A 28 -5.55 7.88 -9.53
C ILE A 28 -4.48 7.76 -8.43
N ASN A 29 -4.47 6.66 -7.70
CA ASN A 29 -3.50 6.40 -6.63
C ASN A 29 -2.04 6.21 -7.13
N ASP A 30 -1.85 6.05 -8.42
CA ASP A 30 -0.52 6.02 -9.03
C ASP A 30 0.05 7.43 -9.30
N LEU A 31 -0.74 8.48 -9.06
CA LEU A 31 -0.33 9.87 -9.23
C LEU A 31 0.13 10.50 -7.90
N ASN A 32 1.10 11.40 -7.98
CA ASN A 32 1.40 12.36 -6.92
C ASN A 32 0.68 13.68 -7.24
N VAL A 33 0.30 14.42 -6.21
CA VAL A 33 -0.39 15.72 -6.39
C VAL A 33 0.45 16.70 -7.22
N ASP A 34 1.78 16.69 -7.05
CA ASP A 34 2.72 17.56 -7.79
C ASP A 34 2.81 17.23 -9.28
N GLU A 35 2.29 16.08 -9.73
CA GLU A 35 2.22 15.68 -11.15
C GLU A 35 0.95 16.16 -11.84
N ILE A 36 -0.03 16.65 -11.08
CA ILE A 36 -1.37 16.97 -11.59
C ILE A 36 -1.43 18.44 -11.99
N GLU A 37 -1.77 18.70 -13.25
CA GLU A 37 -2.06 20.04 -13.77
C GLU A 37 -3.52 20.42 -13.55
N SER A 38 -4.44 19.48 -13.86
CA SER A 38 -5.87 19.71 -13.69
C SER A 38 -6.64 18.41 -13.48
N VAL A 39 -7.80 18.54 -12.81
CA VAL A 39 -8.77 17.46 -12.65
C VAL A 39 -10.13 17.99 -13.12
N THR A 40 -10.73 17.32 -14.09
CA THR A 40 -12.04 17.64 -14.63
C THR A 40 -12.99 16.48 -14.36
N VAL A 41 -14.16 16.77 -13.79
CA VAL A 41 -15.20 15.78 -13.52
C VAL A 41 -16.31 15.93 -14.54
N LEU A 42 -16.50 14.92 -15.39
CA LEU A 42 -17.57 14.84 -16.37
C LEU A 42 -18.76 14.14 -15.74
N LYS A 43 -19.88 14.82 -15.64
CA LYS A 43 -21.11 14.32 -15.04
C LYS A 43 -22.33 14.48 -15.95
N ASP A 44 -22.24 15.25 -17.02
CA ASP A 44 -23.36 15.54 -17.92
C ASP A 44 -23.46 14.49 -19.02
N ALA A 45 -24.69 14.14 -19.43
CA ALA A 45 -24.94 13.09 -20.41
C ALA A 45 -24.21 13.32 -21.76
N ALA A 46 -24.13 14.58 -22.21
CA ALA A 46 -23.42 14.90 -23.44
C ALA A 46 -21.92 14.61 -23.35
N SER A 47 -21.26 15.00 -22.22
CA SER A 47 -19.84 14.75 -21.97
C SER A 47 -19.55 13.25 -21.81
N LEU A 48 -20.50 12.47 -21.26
CA LEU A 48 -20.36 11.04 -21.01
C LEU A 48 -20.65 10.18 -22.24
N ALA A 49 -21.32 10.73 -23.26
CA ALA A 49 -21.66 10.00 -24.50
C ALA A 49 -20.44 9.37 -25.19
N LEU A 50 -19.27 10.03 -25.12
CA LEU A 50 -18.00 9.55 -25.69
C LEU A 50 -17.48 8.27 -25.00
N TYR A 51 -17.91 8.00 -23.78
CA TYR A 51 -17.43 6.87 -22.96
C TYR A 51 -18.45 5.72 -22.88
N GLY A 52 -19.63 5.91 -23.47
CA GLY A 52 -20.69 4.90 -23.52
C GLY A 52 -21.04 4.36 -22.14
N ASN A 53 -21.29 3.05 -22.06
CA ASN A 53 -21.65 2.38 -20.79
C ASN A 53 -20.58 2.48 -19.69
N ARG A 54 -19.32 2.80 -20.03
CA ARG A 54 -18.23 2.95 -19.04
C ARG A 54 -18.26 4.27 -18.28
N GLY A 55 -18.96 5.27 -18.82
CA GLY A 55 -19.12 6.59 -18.23
C GLY A 55 -20.35 6.76 -17.34
N THR A 56 -21.19 5.75 -17.14
CA THR A 56 -22.49 5.87 -16.44
C THR A 56 -22.39 6.43 -15.02
N ASP A 57 -21.32 6.06 -14.29
CA ASP A 57 -21.08 6.51 -12.92
C ASP A 57 -20.25 7.82 -12.83
N GLY A 58 -19.98 8.45 -14.00
CA GLY A 58 -19.15 9.63 -14.15
C GLY A 58 -17.74 9.33 -14.61
N VAL A 59 -17.06 10.35 -15.13
CA VAL A 59 -15.66 10.25 -15.60
C VAL A 59 -14.83 11.35 -14.93
N ILE A 60 -13.69 10.98 -14.39
CA ILE A 60 -12.67 11.89 -13.87
C ILE A 60 -11.52 11.92 -14.87
N CYS A 61 -11.29 13.07 -15.49
CA CYS A 61 -10.17 13.31 -16.38
C CYS A 61 -9.08 14.03 -15.61
N VAL A 62 -7.93 13.40 -15.47
CA VAL A 62 -6.72 13.98 -14.86
C VAL A 62 -5.74 14.30 -15.98
N THR A 63 -5.32 15.56 -16.06
CA THR A 63 -4.24 16.01 -16.95
C THR A 63 -2.97 16.12 -16.12
N THR A 64 -1.88 15.51 -16.58
CA THR A 64 -0.60 15.61 -15.91
C THR A 64 0.19 16.80 -16.41
N THR A 65 1.02 17.38 -15.54
CA THR A 65 1.82 18.57 -15.81
C THR A 65 2.71 18.36 -17.05
N ARG A 66 2.72 19.36 -17.90
CA ARG A 66 3.59 19.47 -19.09
C ARG A 66 4.48 20.69 -18.94
N GLY A 67 5.59 20.76 -19.60
CA GLY A 67 6.54 21.87 -19.44
C GLY A 67 5.89 23.26 -19.50
N GLY A 68 6.32 24.14 -18.62
CA GLY A 68 5.90 25.56 -18.58
C GLY A 68 6.72 26.44 -19.51
N ASP A 69 6.53 27.77 -19.39
CA ASP A 69 7.07 28.77 -20.33
C ASP A 69 8.59 28.92 -20.27
N ASN A 70 9.25 28.69 -21.42
CA ASN A 70 10.59 29.11 -21.87
C ASN A 70 11.81 29.04 -20.92
N LYS A 71 11.68 28.83 -19.61
CA LYS A 71 12.79 28.74 -18.66
C LYS A 71 12.77 27.43 -17.91
N LEU A 72 13.94 26.87 -17.71
CA LEU A 72 14.10 25.74 -16.80
C LEU A 72 13.64 26.16 -15.39
N ARG A 73 12.66 25.47 -14.87
CA ARG A 73 12.25 25.55 -13.47
C ARG A 73 12.57 24.25 -12.76
N THR A 74 13.16 24.37 -11.59
CA THR A 74 13.46 23.25 -10.71
C THR A 74 12.69 23.45 -9.42
N ARG A 75 11.96 22.41 -8.97
CA ARG A 75 11.31 22.40 -7.66
C ARG A 75 11.81 21.20 -6.86
N VAL A 76 12.07 21.47 -5.60
CA VAL A 76 12.46 20.46 -4.61
C VAL A 76 11.47 20.55 -3.46
N GLY A 77 10.80 19.45 -3.18
CA GLY A 77 9.91 19.30 -2.03
C GLY A 77 10.40 18.18 -1.13
N TYR A 78 10.47 18.44 0.17
CA TYR A 78 10.77 17.41 1.16
C TYR A 78 9.73 17.46 2.28
N ASN A 79 9.04 16.33 2.47
CA ASN A 79 8.05 16.15 3.53
C ASN A 79 8.58 15.15 4.55
N PHE A 80 8.72 15.60 5.77
CA PHE A 80 8.97 14.75 6.93
C PHE A 80 7.70 14.65 7.77
N THR A 81 7.22 13.42 7.97
CA THR A 81 5.99 13.17 8.72
C THR A 81 6.28 12.31 9.92
N VAL A 82 5.88 12.80 11.10
CA VAL A 82 5.85 12.01 12.33
C VAL A 82 4.44 11.51 12.54
N GLN A 83 4.27 10.19 12.51
CA GLN A 83 3.00 9.55 12.80
C GLN A 83 3.01 9.04 14.24
N THR A 84 1.95 9.33 14.98
CA THR A 84 1.73 8.81 16.34
C THR A 84 0.39 8.09 16.38
N PRO A 85 0.26 6.98 17.11
CA PRO A 85 -1.03 6.34 17.31
C PRO A 85 -2.01 7.32 17.98
N PHE A 86 -3.15 7.54 17.37
CA PHE A 86 -4.14 8.49 17.89
C PHE A 86 -4.82 7.97 19.16
N ARG A 87 -5.06 6.66 19.24
CA ARG A 87 -5.76 6.03 20.34
C ARG A 87 -5.29 4.60 20.51
N ILE A 88 -4.58 4.33 21.58
CA ILE A 88 -4.22 2.99 22.01
C ILE A 88 -5.02 2.70 23.26
N PRO A 89 -5.69 1.53 23.39
CA PRO A 89 -6.35 1.11 24.63
C PRO A 89 -5.31 0.96 25.74
N GLU A 90 -5.57 1.51 26.91
CA GLU A 90 -4.76 1.25 28.09
C GLU A 90 -5.01 -0.21 28.55
N MET A 91 -3.94 -0.98 28.64
CA MET A 91 -4.03 -2.40 28.98
C MET A 91 -3.89 -2.60 30.49
N ALA A 92 -4.66 -3.54 31.05
CA ALA A 92 -4.55 -3.91 32.44
C ALA A 92 -3.18 -4.57 32.73
N ASP A 93 -2.58 -4.26 33.86
CA ASP A 93 -1.43 -4.99 34.38
C ASP A 93 -1.82 -6.37 34.92
N ALA A 94 -0.83 -7.19 35.31
CA ALA A 94 -1.06 -8.55 35.80
C ALA A 94 -1.94 -8.62 37.05
N VAL A 95 -1.80 -7.64 37.96
CA VAL A 95 -2.60 -7.58 39.19
C VAL A 95 -4.05 -7.26 38.90
N SER A 96 -4.29 -6.23 38.10
CA SER A 96 -5.63 -5.81 37.66
C SER A 96 -6.32 -6.92 36.87
N TYR A 97 -5.59 -7.59 35.97
CA TYR A 97 -6.09 -8.73 35.21
C TYR A 97 -6.48 -9.91 36.13
N ALA A 98 -5.60 -10.32 37.08
CA ALA A 98 -5.86 -11.40 38.01
C ALA A 98 -7.11 -11.15 38.89
N ASN A 99 -7.25 -9.91 39.38
CA ASN A 99 -8.44 -9.50 40.14
C ASN A 99 -9.71 -9.56 39.32
N ALA A 100 -9.68 -9.03 38.07
CA ALA A 100 -10.83 -9.05 37.17
C ALA A 100 -11.27 -10.49 36.81
N VAL A 101 -10.30 -11.40 36.56
CA VAL A 101 -10.58 -12.82 36.31
C VAL A 101 -11.23 -13.45 37.53
N ASN A 102 -10.73 -13.23 38.76
CA ASN A 102 -11.30 -13.75 39.96
C ASN A 102 -12.72 -13.22 40.21
N GLU A 103 -12.97 -11.97 39.97
CA GLU A 103 -14.31 -11.35 40.09
C GLU A 103 -15.29 -11.98 39.08
N ALA A 104 -14.87 -12.16 37.83
CA ALA A 104 -15.70 -12.82 36.79
C ALA A 104 -16.04 -14.25 37.20
N LEU A 105 -15.07 -15.06 37.67
CA LEU A 105 -15.28 -16.40 38.13
C LEU A 105 -16.23 -16.47 39.35
N LYS A 106 -16.08 -15.54 40.29
CA LYS A 106 -16.98 -15.40 41.43
C LYS A 106 -18.42 -15.12 41.02
N ASN A 107 -18.61 -14.22 40.03
CA ASN A 107 -19.93 -13.90 39.49
C ASN A 107 -20.59 -15.15 38.82
N ASP A 108 -19.77 -16.01 38.23
CA ASP A 108 -20.19 -17.25 37.62
C ASP A 108 -20.35 -18.42 38.67
N GLY A 109 -20.13 -18.15 39.98
CA GLY A 109 -20.18 -19.16 41.03
C GLY A 109 -19.01 -20.13 41.03
N LEU A 110 -17.91 -19.80 40.37
CA LEU A 110 -16.71 -20.62 40.27
C LEU A 110 -15.64 -20.21 41.28
N ALA A 111 -14.69 -21.09 41.54
CA ALA A 111 -13.56 -20.82 42.44
C ALA A 111 -12.58 -19.82 41.76
N SER A 112 -11.97 -18.97 42.59
CA SER A 112 -10.93 -18.06 42.15
C SER A 112 -9.75 -18.79 41.51
N ARG A 113 -9.24 -18.30 40.41
CA ARG A 113 -8.06 -18.84 39.69
C ARG A 113 -6.75 -18.49 40.39
N TYR A 114 -6.67 -17.27 40.88
CA TYR A 114 -5.49 -16.71 41.54
C TYR A 114 -5.78 -16.57 43.04
N SER A 115 -4.94 -17.13 43.89
CA SER A 115 -5.07 -16.98 45.33
C SER A 115 -4.72 -15.56 45.79
N GLN A 116 -5.05 -15.20 47.03
CA GLN A 116 -4.60 -13.92 47.60
C GLN A 116 -3.07 -13.85 47.71
N ALA A 117 -2.41 -14.98 47.94
CA ALA A 117 -0.95 -15.08 47.95
C ALA A 117 -0.35 -14.82 46.57
N ASP A 118 -0.96 -15.36 45.47
CA ASP A 118 -0.54 -15.13 44.12
C ASP A 118 -0.65 -13.62 43.74
N ILE A 119 -1.76 -12.97 44.14
CA ILE A 119 -1.98 -11.54 43.88
C ILE A 119 -0.97 -10.70 44.65
N GLN A 120 -0.68 -11.02 45.91
CA GLN A 120 0.34 -10.36 46.70
C GLN A 120 1.74 -10.53 46.11
N ALA A 121 2.06 -11.74 45.63
CA ALA A 121 3.33 -12.01 44.97
C ALA A 121 3.47 -11.18 43.67
N LEU A 122 2.39 -11.04 42.89
CA LEU A 122 2.37 -10.13 41.70
C LEU A 122 2.60 -8.69 42.09
N GLN A 123 1.94 -8.19 43.14
CA GLN A 123 2.11 -6.82 43.68
C GLN A 123 3.56 -6.54 44.12
N ASN A 124 4.16 -7.53 44.77
CA ASN A 124 5.53 -7.42 45.30
C ASN A 124 6.62 -7.72 44.26
N GLY A 125 6.25 -8.12 43.04
CA GLY A 125 7.20 -8.53 42.00
C GLY A 125 7.95 -9.82 42.26
N THR A 126 7.43 -10.68 43.18
CA THR A 126 8.04 -11.95 43.52
C THR A 126 7.34 -13.17 42.89
N SER A 127 6.28 -12.91 42.14
CA SER A 127 5.52 -13.95 41.45
C SER A 127 6.34 -14.60 40.33
N PRO A 128 6.27 -15.92 40.11
CA PRO A 128 6.80 -16.54 38.90
C PRO A 128 5.98 -16.21 37.66
N LEU A 129 4.75 -15.71 37.81
CA LEU A 129 3.92 -15.26 36.71
C LEU A 129 4.47 -13.97 36.08
N ALA A 130 4.31 -13.87 34.76
CA ALA A 130 4.73 -12.70 34.03
C ALA A 130 3.83 -11.48 34.29
N ASN A 131 4.40 -10.30 34.09
CA ASN A 131 3.67 -9.03 33.95
C ASN A 131 4.26 -8.31 32.72
N VAL A 132 3.81 -8.70 31.52
CA VAL A 132 4.35 -8.20 30.26
C VAL A 132 3.43 -7.14 29.70
N ASP A 133 3.97 -5.97 29.48
CA ASP A 133 3.35 -4.94 28.63
C ASP A 133 3.61 -5.29 27.17
N TRP A 134 2.65 -6.02 26.55
CA TRP A 134 2.74 -6.45 25.16
C TRP A 134 2.73 -5.28 24.18
N GLU A 135 2.10 -4.16 24.55
CA GLU A 135 2.09 -2.96 23.74
C GLU A 135 3.49 -2.36 23.63
N ASP A 136 4.15 -2.09 24.77
CA ASP A 136 5.50 -1.53 24.80
C ASP A 136 6.54 -2.46 24.16
N GLN A 137 6.36 -3.78 24.29
CA GLN A 137 7.22 -4.77 23.63
C GLN A 137 7.13 -4.70 22.11
N ILE A 138 5.97 -4.39 21.54
CA ILE A 138 5.70 -4.58 20.10
C ILE A 138 5.52 -3.27 19.37
N LEU A 139 5.01 -2.22 20.02
CA LEU A 139 4.70 -0.95 19.40
C LEU A 139 5.63 0.18 19.88
N ARG A 140 6.08 0.98 18.93
CA ARG A 140 6.76 2.24 19.23
C ARG A 140 5.78 3.41 19.23
N LYS A 141 6.09 4.43 20.00
CA LYS A 141 5.23 5.62 20.17
C LYS A 141 5.16 6.51 18.93
N ALA A 142 6.10 6.40 18.00
CA ALA A 142 6.13 7.19 16.78
C ALA A 142 6.76 6.40 15.62
N ALA A 143 6.30 6.69 14.40
CA ALA A 143 6.90 6.25 13.16
C ALA A 143 7.24 7.47 12.29
N PHE A 144 8.29 7.35 11.48
CA PHE A 144 8.84 8.44 10.70
C PHE A 144 8.72 8.12 9.22
N ASN A 145 8.18 9.06 8.45
CA ASN A 145 8.02 8.93 7.02
C ASN A 145 8.71 10.09 6.31
N HIS A 146 9.30 9.78 5.17
CA HIS A 146 10.05 10.72 4.35
C HIS A 146 9.51 10.67 2.93
N GLU A 147 9.31 11.83 2.34
CA GLU A 147 8.96 11.97 0.94
C GLU A 147 9.81 13.09 0.32
N LEU A 148 10.51 12.76 -0.76
CA LEU A 148 11.31 13.69 -1.55
C LEU A 148 10.70 13.79 -2.94
N ASN A 149 10.37 15.01 -3.36
CA ASN A 149 9.84 15.35 -4.67
C ASN A 149 10.83 16.27 -5.41
N LEU A 150 11.20 15.88 -6.61
CA LEU A 150 12.03 16.68 -7.50
C LEU A 150 11.30 16.85 -8.82
N SER A 151 11.18 18.08 -9.31
CA SER A 151 10.67 18.30 -10.67
C SER A 151 11.52 19.30 -11.45
N PHE A 152 11.61 19.04 -12.74
CA PHE A 152 12.29 19.87 -13.73
C PHE A 152 11.34 20.08 -14.87
N ASP A 153 11.01 21.32 -15.18
CA ASP A 153 10.16 21.65 -16.30
C ASP A 153 10.70 22.85 -17.09
N GLY A 154 10.41 22.85 -18.37
CA GLY A 154 10.81 23.93 -19.24
C GLY A 154 10.32 23.73 -20.67
N SER A 155 10.52 24.76 -21.48
CA SER A 155 10.21 24.70 -22.91
C SER A 155 11.16 25.56 -23.72
N ASN A 156 11.19 25.28 -25.00
CA ASN A 156 11.74 26.13 -26.05
C ASN A 156 10.81 26.10 -27.28
N GLN A 157 11.19 26.71 -28.38
CA GLN A 157 10.35 26.78 -29.58
C GLN A 157 10.00 25.43 -30.20
N ARG A 158 10.79 24.36 -29.90
CA ARG A 158 10.63 23.02 -30.46
C ARG A 158 10.14 21.96 -29.48
N MET A 159 10.34 22.19 -28.18
CA MET A 159 10.13 21.15 -27.19
C MET A 159 9.65 21.73 -25.88
N ARG A 160 8.70 21.01 -25.25
CA ARG A 160 8.29 21.15 -23.84
C ARG A 160 8.59 19.88 -23.09
N TYR A 161 9.07 19.98 -21.87
CA TYR A 161 9.37 18.83 -21.06
C TYR A 161 9.01 19.05 -19.59
N TYR A 162 8.58 17.99 -18.97
CA TYR A 162 8.39 17.87 -17.53
C TYR A 162 8.99 16.55 -17.06
N VAL A 163 9.87 16.60 -16.07
CA VAL A 163 10.46 15.43 -15.43
C VAL A 163 10.17 15.51 -13.94
N PHE A 164 9.66 14.44 -13.36
CA PHE A 164 9.34 14.35 -11.96
C PHE A 164 9.95 13.09 -11.38
N ALA A 165 10.62 13.19 -10.23
CA ALA A 165 11.13 12.09 -9.45
C ALA A 165 10.58 12.20 -8.03
N ASN A 166 10.04 11.10 -7.52
CA ASN A 166 9.54 10.99 -6.15
C ASN A 166 10.18 9.78 -5.47
N TYR A 167 10.68 10.00 -4.28
CA TYR A 167 11.11 8.92 -3.37
C TYR A 167 10.30 9.00 -2.09
N THR A 168 9.71 7.88 -1.70
CA THR A 168 8.93 7.73 -0.46
C THR A 168 9.50 6.62 0.39
N SER A 169 9.68 6.88 1.68
CA SER A 169 10.10 5.90 2.69
C SER A 169 9.16 6.00 3.89
N ASN A 170 8.36 4.96 4.12
CA ASN A 170 7.43 4.87 5.24
C ASN A 170 7.83 3.72 6.15
N ARG A 171 7.87 3.97 7.44
CA ARG A 171 8.12 2.96 8.47
C ARG A 171 6.90 2.76 9.35
N GLY A 172 6.64 1.51 9.73
CA GLY A 172 5.54 1.16 10.63
C GLY A 172 5.90 1.34 12.11
N PHE A 173 4.93 1.00 12.96
CA PHE A 173 5.00 1.19 14.40
C PHE A 173 5.61 0.02 15.17
N PHE A 174 6.16 -1.01 14.52
CA PHE A 174 6.71 -2.15 15.26
C PHE A 174 8.04 -1.81 15.93
N ASN A 175 8.15 -2.24 17.17
CA ASN A 175 9.37 -2.24 17.96
C ASN A 175 10.05 -3.63 17.86
N ASN A 176 11.27 -3.79 18.38
CA ASN A 176 11.95 -5.08 18.49
C ASN A 176 11.95 -5.89 17.18
N THR A 177 12.14 -5.21 16.04
CA THR A 177 12.05 -5.80 14.69
C THR A 177 13.35 -6.43 14.20
N ASP A 178 14.43 -6.26 14.94
CA ASP A 178 15.82 -6.69 14.67
C ASP A 178 16.31 -7.80 15.60
N LEU A 179 15.38 -8.45 16.32
CA LEU A 179 15.67 -9.58 17.23
C LEU A 179 16.13 -10.86 16.52
N ASN A 180 16.23 -10.81 15.21
CA ASN A 180 16.63 -11.94 14.38
C ASN A 180 18.00 -11.70 13.74
N ASP A 181 18.70 -12.79 13.44
CA ASP A 181 20.05 -12.79 12.89
C ASP A 181 20.10 -12.10 11.51
N GLY A 182 20.28 -10.78 11.51
CA GLY A 182 20.59 -10.00 10.33
C GLY A 182 19.44 -9.57 9.42
N TYR A 183 18.16 -9.72 9.83
CA TYR A 183 17.02 -9.17 9.09
C TYR A 183 16.03 -8.45 9.98
N SER A 184 15.33 -7.46 9.41
CA SER A 184 14.27 -6.73 10.07
C SER A 184 12.90 -7.29 9.71
N THR A 185 12.01 -7.36 10.69
CA THR A 185 10.58 -7.67 10.51
C THR A 185 9.71 -6.42 10.56
N GLN A 186 10.30 -5.23 10.44
CA GLN A 186 9.57 -3.96 10.39
C GLN A 186 8.62 -3.92 9.20
N VAL A 187 7.47 -3.29 9.39
CA VAL A 187 6.63 -2.86 8.27
C VAL A 187 7.29 -1.65 7.62
N GLU A 188 7.73 -1.80 6.40
CA GLU A 188 8.42 -0.76 5.65
C GLU A 188 7.90 -0.68 4.22
N MET A 189 7.79 0.53 3.70
CA MET A 189 7.48 0.77 2.30
C MET A 189 8.49 1.76 1.71
N TYR A 190 9.13 1.36 0.63
CA TYR A 190 9.96 2.21 -0.20
C TYR A 190 9.37 2.29 -1.59
N ALA A 191 9.29 3.50 -2.12
CA ALA A 191 8.85 3.70 -3.50
C ALA A 191 9.74 4.73 -4.21
N LEU A 192 10.11 4.40 -5.42
CA LEU A 192 10.75 5.32 -6.37
C LEU A 192 9.85 5.44 -7.57
N LYS A 193 9.51 6.67 -7.95
CA LYS A 193 8.72 7.01 -9.14
C LYS A 193 9.48 8.01 -10.00
N LEU A 194 9.45 7.77 -11.30
CA LEU A 194 9.93 8.69 -12.31
C LEU A 194 8.83 8.90 -13.34
N ARG A 195 8.56 10.17 -13.68
CA ARG A 195 7.68 10.55 -14.78
C ARG A 195 8.40 11.51 -15.72
N THR A 196 8.19 11.31 -17.00
CA THR A 196 8.65 12.22 -18.03
C THR A 196 7.51 12.47 -19.02
N ASN A 197 7.12 13.72 -19.17
CA ASN A 197 6.19 14.18 -20.20
C ASN A 197 6.97 15.07 -21.17
N LEU A 198 6.97 14.66 -22.42
CA LEU A 198 7.69 15.35 -23.51
C LEU A 198 6.71 15.68 -24.63
N GLU A 199 6.77 16.91 -25.11
CA GLU A 199 6.08 17.34 -26.31
C GLU A 199 7.12 17.98 -27.25
N ALA A 200 7.16 17.53 -28.50
CA ALA A 200 8.13 17.98 -29.47
C ALA A 200 7.45 18.32 -30.81
N ASN A 201 7.71 19.49 -31.32
CA ASN A 201 7.36 19.90 -32.68
C ASN A 201 8.37 19.30 -33.67
N ILE A 202 8.02 18.15 -34.25
CA ILE A 202 8.87 17.39 -35.19
C ILE A 202 9.00 18.15 -36.52
N SER A 203 7.89 18.76 -36.95
CA SER A 203 7.79 19.64 -38.10
C SER A 203 6.77 20.76 -37.80
N PRO A 204 6.62 21.76 -38.70
CA PRO A 204 5.55 22.75 -38.57
C PRO A 204 4.13 22.19 -38.50
N THR A 205 3.94 20.95 -39.01
CA THR A 205 2.65 20.27 -39.10
C THR A 205 2.55 19.02 -38.21
N THR A 206 3.64 18.62 -37.51
CA THR A 206 3.68 17.37 -36.74
C THR A 206 4.13 17.60 -35.32
N VAL A 207 3.33 17.21 -34.35
CA VAL A 207 3.65 17.25 -32.94
C VAL A 207 3.68 15.82 -32.38
N ALA A 208 4.77 15.46 -31.72
CA ALA A 208 4.88 14.21 -30.98
C ALA A 208 4.79 14.46 -29.47
N ARG A 209 3.98 13.68 -28.76
CA ARG A 209 3.90 13.70 -27.31
C ARG A 209 4.23 12.31 -26.75
N MET A 210 5.10 12.29 -25.76
CA MET A 210 5.47 11.10 -25.03
C MET A 210 5.21 11.30 -23.54
N ASN A 211 4.44 10.40 -22.92
CA ASN A 211 4.29 10.34 -21.48
C ASN A 211 4.84 8.99 -21.01
N LEU A 212 5.82 9.02 -20.14
CA LEU A 212 6.44 7.83 -19.56
C LEU A 212 6.40 7.91 -18.04
N MET A 213 5.95 6.86 -17.35
CA MET A 213 5.99 6.75 -15.91
C MET A 213 6.48 5.36 -15.51
N GLY A 214 7.54 5.33 -14.71
CA GLY A 214 8.04 4.14 -14.04
C GLY A 214 7.90 4.26 -12.53
N ARG A 215 7.44 3.20 -11.85
CA ARG A 215 7.37 3.11 -10.39
C ARG A 215 7.88 1.75 -9.93
N LEU A 216 8.79 1.79 -8.97
CA LEU A 216 9.23 0.63 -8.19
C LEU A 216 8.77 0.83 -6.77
N MET A 217 8.07 -0.12 -6.19
CA MET A 217 7.62 -0.09 -4.80
C MET A 217 7.97 -1.42 -4.15
N GLN A 218 8.57 -1.35 -2.98
CA GLN A 218 8.81 -2.47 -2.10
C GLN A 218 8.04 -2.24 -0.81
N TYR A 219 7.24 -3.22 -0.41
CA TYR A 219 6.55 -3.27 0.86
C TYR A 219 6.98 -4.50 1.61
N GLN A 220 7.38 -4.36 2.86
CA GLN A 220 7.80 -5.43 3.74
C GLN A 220 6.89 -5.52 4.95
N GLU A 221 6.63 -6.74 5.40
CA GLU A 221 5.87 -7.02 6.62
C GLU A 221 6.35 -8.30 7.30
N PRO A 222 6.10 -8.50 8.61
CA PRO A 222 6.38 -9.76 9.29
C PRO A 222 5.68 -10.94 8.62
N ALA A 223 6.34 -12.10 8.54
CA ALA A 223 5.73 -13.31 7.97
C ALA A 223 4.51 -13.78 8.76
N GLY A 224 4.51 -13.62 10.08
CA GLY A 224 3.40 -13.93 10.98
C GLY A 224 2.23 -12.96 10.92
N GLY A 225 2.37 -11.86 10.17
CA GLY A 225 1.36 -10.82 10.02
C GLY A 225 1.48 -9.67 11.02
N THR A 226 0.59 -8.70 10.86
CA THR A 226 0.60 -7.41 11.58
C THR A 226 -0.65 -7.21 12.44
N SER A 227 -1.21 -8.30 12.98
CA SER A 227 -2.49 -8.24 13.73
C SER A 227 -2.33 -7.57 15.09
N LEU A 228 -2.77 -6.32 15.21
CA LEU A 228 -2.90 -5.62 16.50
C LEU A 228 -3.84 -6.37 17.48
N LYS A 229 -4.80 -7.13 16.95
CA LYS A 229 -5.70 -7.91 17.77
C LYS A 229 -4.96 -8.89 18.71
N ASN A 230 -3.88 -9.49 18.25
CA ASN A 230 -3.11 -10.43 19.08
C ASN A 230 -2.41 -9.70 20.24
N ILE A 231 -1.99 -8.46 20.04
CA ILE A 231 -1.35 -7.63 21.07
C ILE A 231 -2.35 -7.34 22.19
N PHE A 232 -3.53 -6.80 21.82
CA PHE A 232 -4.54 -6.36 22.78
C PHE A 232 -5.35 -7.52 23.40
N ASN A 233 -5.35 -8.72 22.81
CA ASN A 233 -6.04 -9.86 23.35
C ASN A 233 -5.13 -10.79 24.21
N THR A 234 -3.82 -10.55 24.25
CA THR A 234 -2.91 -11.35 25.06
C THR A 234 -2.78 -10.75 26.46
N PRO A 235 -3.22 -11.47 27.51
CA PRO A 235 -3.10 -10.97 28.89
C PRO A 235 -1.62 -10.76 29.30
N PRO A 236 -1.33 -9.79 30.17
CA PRO A 236 0.02 -9.53 30.67
C PRO A 236 0.63 -10.72 31.43
N ILE A 237 -0.24 -11.55 32.01
CA ILE A 237 0.11 -12.72 32.81
C ILE A 237 0.23 -14.02 31.98
N ALA A 238 -0.02 -13.95 30.67
CA ALA A 238 -0.13 -15.15 29.83
C ALA A 238 1.15 -16.01 29.81
N ALA A 239 2.30 -15.37 29.63
CA ALA A 239 3.63 -15.97 29.68
C ALA A 239 4.69 -14.87 29.70
N PRO A 240 5.92 -15.12 30.16
CA PRO A 240 7.03 -14.22 29.90
C PRO A 240 7.35 -14.15 28.39
N VAL A 241 8.10 -13.14 27.98
CA VAL A 241 8.51 -12.99 26.56
C VAL A 241 9.40 -14.17 26.15
N TYR A 242 10.35 -14.54 27.02
CA TYR A 242 11.29 -15.63 26.80
C TYR A 242 11.22 -16.66 27.92
N ALA A 243 11.45 -17.92 27.56
CA ALA A 243 11.61 -19.00 28.54
C ALA A 243 13.03 -18.96 29.16
N PRO A 244 13.20 -19.50 30.39
CA PRO A 244 14.53 -19.74 30.93
C PRO A 244 15.38 -20.59 29.96
N GLY A 245 16.63 -20.18 29.73
CA GLY A 245 17.51 -20.83 28.77
C GLY A 245 17.32 -20.37 27.32
N GLY A 246 16.50 -19.35 27.08
CA GLY A 246 16.26 -18.73 25.77
C GLY A 246 15.09 -19.33 25.00
N GLY A 247 14.75 -18.69 23.88
CA GLY A 247 13.58 -19.05 23.07
C GLY A 247 12.28 -18.41 23.56
N TRP A 248 11.28 -18.39 22.69
CA TRP A 248 10.00 -17.76 22.95
C TRP A 248 9.17 -18.55 23.96
N ALA A 249 8.49 -17.84 24.87
CA ALA A 249 7.52 -18.46 25.76
C ALA A 249 6.08 -18.10 25.37
N LYS A 250 5.15 -19.02 25.61
CA LYS A 250 3.71 -18.81 25.49
C LYS A 250 2.98 -19.69 26.51
N ASN A 251 1.68 -19.53 26.68
CA ASN A 251 0.86 -20.52 27.36
C ASN A 251 0.02 -21.35 26.36
N GLN A 252 -0.85 -22.22 26.87
CA GLN A 252 -1.69 -23.09 26.02
C GLN A 252 -2.76 -22.28 25.24
N MET A 253 -3.24 -21.16 25.79
CA MET A 253 -4.36 -20.38 25.22
C MET A 253 -3.92 -19.25 24.32
N PHE A 254 -2.80 -18.58 24.64
CA PHE A 254 -2.34 -17.38 23.97
C PHE A 254 -0.98 -17.59 23.33
N THR A 255 -0.84 -17.11 22.10
CA THR A 255 0.47 -17.04 21.43
C THR A 255 1.25 -15.86 21.97
N ASN A 256 2.58 -15.91 21.90
CA ASN A 256 3.44 -14.77 22.16
C ASN A 256 3.35 -13.80 20.97
N PRO A 257 2.81 -12.59 21.14
CA PRO A 257 2.62 -11.66 20.01
C PRO A 257 3.95 -11.19 19.41
N LEU A 258 5.01 -11.05 20.23
CA LEU A 258 6.33 -10.67 19.76
C LEU A 258 6.99 -11.80 18.95
N ALA A 259 6.80 -13.07 19.36
CA ALA A 259 7.27 -14.21 18.59
C ALA A 259 6.59 -14.31 17.23
N VAL A 260 5.29 -14.02 17.15
CA VAL A 260 4.54 -13.97 15.88
C VAL A 260 5.09 -12.87 14.96
N GLN A 261 5.39 -11.72 15.52
CA GLN A 261 5.92 -10.58 14.76
C GLN A 261 7.39 -10.81 14.33
N ALA A 262 8.24 -11.28 15.24
CA ALA A 262 9.69 -11.31 15.01
C ALA A 262 10.20 -12.70 14.58
N GLY A 263 9.59 -13.80 15.08
CA GLY A 263 10.18 -15.15 14.97
C GLY A 263 10.06 -15.82 13.60
N GLY A 264 9.03 -15.49 12.83
CA GLY A 264 8.64 -16.24 11.62
C GLY A 264 9.29 -15.79 10.30
N GLY A 265 10.14 -14.77 10.31
CA GLY A 265 10.70 -14.15 9.09
C GLY A 265 9.86 -13.00 8.56
N TYR A 266 9.96 -12.72 7.26
CA TYR A 266 9.28 -11.59 6.64
C TYR A 266 8.81 -11.89 5.21
N LYS A 267 7.88 -11.05 4.73
CA LYS A 267 7.39 -11.05 3.36
C LYS A 267 7.69 -9.71 2.71
N GLN A 268 8.11 -9.74 1.46
CA GLN A 268 8.30 -8.55 0.65
C GLN A 268 7.40 -8.61 -0.57
N THR A 269 6.70 -7.53 -0.83
CA THR A 269 5.90 -7.33 -2.04
C THR A 269 6.62 -6.31 -2.92
N LEU A 270 7.06 -6.74 -4.10
CA LEU A 270 7.72 -5.90 -5.10
C LEU A 270 6.72 -5.56 -6.20
N ARG A 271 6.29 -4.29 -6.26
CA ARG A 271 5.40 -3.81 -7.31
C ARG A 271 6.19 -2.97 -8.31
N ARG A 272 6.09 -3.34 -9.59
CA ARG A 272 6.70 -2.64 -10.72
C ARG A 272 5.60 -2.15 -11.63
N THR A 273 5.59 -0.85 -11.94
CA THR A 273 4.59 -0.24 -12.83
C THR A 273 5.31 0.56 -13.90
N LEU A 274 4.90 0.38 -15.15
CA LEU A 274 5.35 1.14 -16.31
C LEU A 274 4.13 1.59 -17.09
N PHE A 275 4.02 2.89 -17.33
CA PHE A 275 3.04 3.48 -18.25
C PHE A 275 3.80 4.22 -19.34
N ALA A 276 3.44 3.98 -20.58
CA ALA A 276 4.08 4.60 -21.75
C ALA A 276 3.02 4.95 -22.79
N ASP A 277 2.94 6.22 -23.15
CA ASP A 277 2.07 6.76 -24.19
C ASP A 277 2.90 7.48 -25.23
N LEU A 278 2.63 7.21 -26.49
CA LEU A 278 3.11 8.00 -27.62
C LEU A 278 1.91 8.49 -28.42
N THR A 279 1.83 9.81 -28.61
CA THR A 279 0.80 10.45 -29.43
C THR A 279 1.49 11.24 -30.55
N LEU A 280 0.99 11.08 -31.76
CA LEU A 280 1.39 11.87 -32.91
C LEU A 280 0.17 12.65 -33.40
N ASP A 281 0.31 13.96 -33.49
CA ASP A 281 -0.68 14.87 -34.07
C ASP A 281 -0.13 15.37 -35.38
N GLN A 282 -0.92 15.27 -36.45
CA GLN A 282 -0.59 15.67 -37.77
C GLN A 282 -1.63 16.64 -38.28
N ASP A 283 -1.22 17.87 -38.58
CA ASP A 283 -2.00 18.82 -39.36
C ASP A 283 -1.94 18.40 -40.85
N LEU A 284 -3.09 18.17 -41.46
CA LEU A 284 -3.27 17.78 -42.85
C LEU A 284 -3.90 18.91 -43.68
N SER A 285 -3.81 20.15 -43.22
CA SER A 285 -4.37 21.34 -43.90
C SER A 285 -3.83 21.53 -45.30
N MET A 286 -2.67 20.96 -45.62
CA MET A 286 -2.11 20.95 -46.98
C MET A 286 -2.94 20.06 -47.94
N VAL A 287 -3.68 19.08 -47.43
CA VAL A 287 -4.58 18.24 -48.22
C VAL A 287 -5.95 18.92 -48.34
N THR A 288 -6.48 19.33 -47.18
CA THR A 288 -7.74 20.08 -47.08
C THR A 288 -7.69 20.95 -45.83
N PRO A 289 -7.92 22.30 -45.94
CA PRO A 289 -7.95 23.18 -44.80
C PRO A 289 -8.95 22.69 -43.70
N GLY A 290 -8.49 22.54 -42.48
CA GLY A 290 -9.27 22.07 -41.37
C GLY A 290 -9.19 20.52 -41.12
N LEU A 291 -8.43 19.81 -41.95
CA LEU A 291 -8.20 18.37 -41.73
C LEU A 291 -7.02 18.14 -40.78
N SER A 292 -7.19 17.25 -39.81
CA SER A 292 -6.13 16.80 -38.90
C SER A 292 -6.26 15.32 -38.59
N ALA A 293 -5.16 14.69 -38.18
CA ALA A 293 -5.13 13.29 -37.73
C ALA A 293 -4.33 13.17 -36.44
N GLN A 294 -4.76 12.28 -35.58
CA GLN A 294 -4.06 11.92 -34.35
C GLN A 294 -3.94 10.40 -34.23
N LEU A 295 -2.77 9.91 -33.87
CA LEU A 295 -2.51 8.52 -33.53
C LEU A 295 -1.95 8.43 -32.13
N ARG A 296 -2.49 7.55 -31.30
CA ARG A 296 -1.98 7.24 -29.97
C ARG A 296 -1.72 5.75 -29.80
N VAL A 297 -0.58 5.42 -29.23
CA VAL A 297 -0.22 4.08 -28.80
C VAL A 297 0.11 4.11 -27.32
N THR A 298 -0.50 3.22 -26.56
CA THR A 298 -0.33 3.10 -25.11
C THR A 298 0.13 1.69 -24.76
N TYR A 299 1.10 1.59 -23.87
CA TYR A 299 1.53 0.36 -23.23
C TYR A 299 1.62 0.54 -21.73
N ASP A 300 0.81 -0.19 -20.99
CA ASP A 300 0.83 -0.23 -19.52
C ASP A 300 1.18 -1.64 -19.04
N ASN A 301 2.09 -1.72 -18.08
CA ASN A 301 2.48 -2.98 -17.43
C ASN A 301 2.61 -2.75 -15.93
N SER A 302 1.85 -3.49 -15.13
CA SER A 302 1.99 -3.53 -13.68
C SER A 302 2.13 -4.97 -13.24
N ALA A 303 3.14 -5.26 -12.43
CA ALA A 303 3.42 -6.58 -11.88
C ALA A 303 3.65 -6.52 -10.38
N ASN A 304 3.16 -7.53 -9.68
CA ASN A 304 3.33 -7.71 -8.24
C ASN A 304 4.03 -9.06 -8.01
N ILE A 305 5.20 -9.01 -7.36
CA ILE A 305 6.00 -10.17 -7.03
C ILE A 305 5.99 -10.30 -5.51
N LEU A 306 5.70 -11.49 -5.01
CA LEU A 306 5.71 -11.79 -3.58
C LEU A 306 6.93 -12.66 -3.27
N ASP A 307 7.87 -12.08 -2.53
CA ASP A 307 9.02 -12.76 -1.96
C ASP A 307 8.73 -13.08 -0.49
N GLN A 308 8.92 -14.33 -0.11
CA GLN A 308 8.71 -14.77 1.26
C GLN A 308 10.01 -15.39 1.79
N ARG A 309 10.43 -14.94 2.94
CA ARG A 309 11.53 -15.51 3.71
C ARG A 309 10.98 -15.91 5.06
N THR A 310 10.72 -17.20 5.22
CA THR A 310 10.01 -17.73 6.38
C THR A 310 10.82 -18.82 7.06
N ARG A 311 10.66 -18.93 8.38
CA ARG A 311 11.24 -19.98 9.19
C ARG A 311 10.27 -20.44 10.27
N SER A 312 10.46 -21.64 10.76
CA SER A 312 9.88 -22.08 12.01
C SER A 312 10.78 -21.65 13.17
N TYR A 313 10.19 -21.43 14.33
CA TYR A 313 10.92 -21.11 15.55
C TYR A 313 10.43 -22.00 16.70
N ALA A 314 11.36 -22.36 17.58
CA ALA A 314 11.05 -23.09 18.80
C ALA A 314 10.36 -22.17 19.81
N TYR A 315 9.47 -22.73 20.59
CA TYR A 315 8.81 -22.05 21.70
C TYR A 315 8.63 -23.01 22.89
N SER A 316 8.48 -22.44 24.07
CA SER A 316 8.17 -23.18 25.27
C SER A 316 6.78 -22.85 25.79
N ILE A 317 6.01 -23.86 26.21
CA ILE A 317 4.74 -23.64 26.89
C ILE A 317 5.03 -23.53 28.38
N ALA A 318 4.69 -22.37 28.95
CA ALA A 318 4.73 -22.10 30.37
C ALA A 318 3.45 -22.65 31.02
N THR A 319 3.62 -23.51 32.02
CA THR A 319 2.53 -24.10 32.78
C THR A 319 2.76 -23.83 34.28
N PRO A 320 1.78 -23.24 35.01
CA PRO A 320 1.91 -23.02 36.44
C PRO A 320 2.12 -24.30 37.23
N VAL A 321 3.06 -24.25 38.16
CA VAL A 321 3.31 -25.28 39.16
C VAL A 321 2.72 -24.79 40.49
N LEU A 322 1.88 -25.62 41.12
CA LEU A 322 1.23 -25.26 42.37
C LEU A 322 1.99 -25.88 43.56
N ASP A 323 2.04 -25.13 44.66
CA ASP A 323 2.49 -25.64 45.95
C ASP A 323 1.41 -26.49 46.64
N ASN A 324 1.73 -27.00 47.83
CA ASN A 324 0.79 -27.84 48.62
C ASN A 324 -0.45 -27.06 49.11
N ALA A 325 -0.41 -25.73 49.08
CA ALA A 325 -1.52 -24.86 49.46
C ALA A 325 -2.36 -24.43 48.23
N GLY A 326 -1.94 -24.83 47.01
CA GLY A 326 -2.62 -24.50 45.76
C GLY A 326 -2.21 -23.12 45.19
N ASN A 327 -1.17 -22.49 45.71
CA ASN A 327 -0.64 -21.24 45.16
C ASN A 327 0.35 -21.56 44.04
N ILE A 328 0.52 -20.58 43.13
CA ILE A 328 1.49 -20.70 42.03
C ILE A 328 2.90 -20.44 42.54
N SER A 329 3.70 -21.51 42.65
CA SER A 329 5.07 -21.47 43.18
C SER A 329 6.15 -21.34 42.12
N ASP A 330 5.90 -21.81 40.90
CA ASP A 330 6.84 -21.80 39.81
C ASP A 330 6.13 -21.92 38.45
N LEU A 331 6.87 -21.81 37.34
CA LEU A 331 6.45 -22.11 35.97
C LEU A 331 7.31 -23.26 35.41
N SER A 332 6.68 -24.33 35.00
CA SER A 332 7.34 -25.38 34.24
C SER A 332 7.31 -25.03 32.72
N TYR A 333 8.37 -25.39 32.02
CA TYR A 333 8.50 -25.07 30.60
C TYR A 333 8.70 -26.33 29.78
N THR A 334 7.80 -26.57 28.83
CA THR A 334 7.94 -27.66 27.86
C THR A 334 8.21 -27.07 26.49
N ARG A 335 9.37 -27.43 25.91
CA ARG A 335 9.80 -26.92 24.60
C ARG A 335 9.13 -27.69 23.46
N TYR A 336 8.70 -26.96 22.44
CA TYR A 336 8.11 -27.46 21.20
C TYR A 336 8.75 -26.81 19.98
N GLY A 337 8.76 -27.56 18.87
CA GLY A 337 9.29 -27.08 17.60
C GLY A 337 10.82 -26.96 17.59
N ASN A 338 11.34 -26.54 16.46
CA ASN A 338 12.75 -26.29 16.24
C ASN A 338 12.93 -24.98 15.49
N ASP A 339 14.05 -24.33 15.75
CA ASP A 339 14.50 -23.20 14.94
C ASP A 339 15.02 -23.74 13.61
N THR A 340 14.55 -23.18 12.51
CA THR A 340 15.01 -23.52 11.15
C THR A 340 15.68 -22.32 10.51
N GLU A 341 16.51 -22.57 9.50
CA GLU A 341 16.99 -21.52 8.63
C GLU A 341 15.85 -20.86 7.83
N LEU A 342 16.09 -19.66 7.30
CA LEU A 342 15.14 -18.99 6.44
C LEU A 342 15.00 -19.72 5.11
N SER A 343 13.80 -20.19 4.82
CA SER A 343 13.44 -20.66 3.48
C SER A 343 13.03 -19.48 2.61
N PHE A 344 13.40 -19.53 1.34
CA PHE A 344 13.06 -18.51 0.36
C PHE A 344 12.07 -19.05 -0.66
N SER A 345 11.02 -18.27 -0.93
CA SER A 345 10.15 -18.50 -2.09
C SER A 345 9.81 -17.17 -2.76
N SER A 346 9.80 -17.16 -4.08
CA SER A 346 9.43 -16.00 -4.89
C SER A 346 8.38 -16.43 -5.91
N LYS A 347 7.31 -15.65 -6.05
CA LYS A 347 6.26 -15.91 -7.02
C LYS A 347 5.69 -14.63 -7.60
N LEU A 348 5.33 -14.69 -8.87
CA LEU A 348 4.50 -13.66 -9.48
C LEU A 348 3.10 -13.76 -8.89
N ASP A 349 2.69 -12.78 -8.11
CA ASP A 349 1.32 -12.73 -7.56
C ASP A 349 0.31 -12.39 -8.66
N TRP A 350 0.55 -11.29 -9.38
CA TRP A 350 -0.21 -10.91 -10.55
C TRP A 350 0.59 -9.99 -11.49
N GLN A 351 0.20 -9.99 -12.76
CA GLN A 351 0.66 -9.02 -13.76
C GLN A 351 -0.50 -8.59 -14.65
N VAL A 352 -0.60 -7.31 -14.91
CA VAL A 352 -1.55 -6.71 -15.86
C VAL A 352 -0.78 -5.99 -16.95
N MET A 353 -1.03 -6.37 -18.18
CA MET A 353 -0.52 -5.69 -19.37
C MET A 353 -1.70 -5.13 -20.16
N ARG A 354 -1.62 -3.86 -20.55
CA ARG A 354 -2.62 -3.20 -21.40
C ARG A 354 -1.90 -2.60 -22.60
N THR A 355 -2.43 -2.86 -23.77
CA THR A 355 -2.00 -2.20 -25.01
C THR A 355 -3.22 -1.55 -25.62
N TYR A 356 -3.09 -0.29 -26.02
CA TYR A 356 -4.18 0.46 -26.61
C TYR A 356 -3.67 1.24 -27.82
N ILE A 357 -4.38 1.13 -28.94
CA ILE A 357 -4.13 1.92 -30.12
C ILE A 357 -5.42 2.71 -30.41
N TRP A 358 -5.25 4.00 -30.61
CA TRP A 358 -6.34 4.91 -30.86
C TRP A 358 -5.97 5.86 -31.99
N GLY A 359 -6.86 6.06 -32.94
CA GLY A 359 -6.69 6.99 -34.04
C GLY A 359 -7.93 7.87 -34.20
N LYS A 360 -7.71 9.13 -34.51
CA LYS A 360 -8.75 10.13 -34.83
C LYS A 360 -8.38 10.84 -36.14
N VAL A 361 -9.35 11.01 -37.01
CA VAL A 361 -9.27 11.96 -38.13
C VAL A 361 -10.37 12.98 -37.89
N ASN A 362 -10.03 14.25 -37.89
CA ASN A 362 -10.93 15.36 -37.62
C ASN A 362 -10.95 16.33 -38.79
N TYR A 363 -12.13 16.75 -39.16
CA TYR A 363 -12.34 17.83 -40.15
C TYR A 363 -13.19 18.92 -39.49
N GLU A 364 -12.60 20.10 -39.36
CA GLU A 364 -13.23 21.28 -38.73
C GLU A 364 -13.14 22.48 -39.69
N LYS A 365 -14.30 23.04 -40.05
CA LYS A 365 -14.33 24.15 -40.99
C LYS A 365 -15.58 25.03 -40.79
N ASP A 366 -15.34 26.33 -40.91
CA ASP A 366 -16.40 27.34 -40.94
C ASP A 366 -16.89 27.59 -42.38
N PHE A 367 -18.19 27.58 -42.58
CA PHE A 367 -18.90 27.89 -43.80
C PHE A 367 -19.85 29.08 -43.56
N GLY A 368 -19.32 30.29 -43.60
CA GLY A 368 -20.10 31.47 -43.26
C GLY A 368 -20.56 31.47 -41.79
N MET A 369 -21.85 31.37 -41.55
CA MET A 369 -22.44 31.27 -40.18
C MET A 369 -22.50 29.85 -39.63
N HIS A 370 -22.09 28.87 -40.41
CA HIS A 370 -22.16 27.45 -40.01
C HIS A 370 -20.77 26.92 -39.66
N HIS A 371 -20.63 26.32 -38.50
CA HIS A 371 -19.45 25.59 -38.07
C HIS A 371 -19.69 24.09 -38.23
N LEU A 372 -18.81 23.41 -38.94
CA LEU A 372 -18.85 21.94 -39.07
C LEU A 372 -17.62 21.33 -38.43
N ASP A 373 -17.84 20.46 -37.43
CA ASP A 373 -16.82 19.61 -36.82
C ASP A 373 -17.26 18.14 -36.91
N VAL A 374 -16.46 17.34 -37.63
CA VAL A 374 -16.71 15.90 -37.83
C VAL A 374 -15.46 15.11 -37.50
N ALA A 375 -15.61 14.09 -36.65
CA ALA A 375 -14.52 13.23 -36.27
C ALA A 375 -14.84 11.75 -36.54
N GLY A 376 -13.92 11.06 -37.19
CA GLY A 376 -13.86 9.61 -37.26
C GLY A 376 -12.86 9.06 -36.23
N ILE A 377 -13.30 8.14 -35.37
CA ILE A 377 -12.47 7.58 -34.30
C ILE A 377 -12.39 6.07 -34.45
N PHE A 378 -11.18 5.53 -34.36
CA PHE A 378 -10.90 4.11 -34.26
C PHE A 378 -10.15 3.81 -32.98
N SER A 379 -10.53 2.76 -32.26
CA SER A 379 -9.80 2.31 -31.09
C SER A 379 -9.75 0.79 -30.97
N LYS A 380 -8.61 0.26 -30.53
CA LYS A 380 -8.43 -1.15 -30.22
C LYS A 380 -7.59 -1.31 -28.97
N GLY A 381 -8.13 -1.99 -27.97
CA GLY A 381 -7.45 -2.28 -26.72
C GLY A 381 -7.31 -3.78 -26.49
N ARG A 382 -6.23 -4.18 -25.84
CA ARG A 382 -6.01 -5.53 -25.33
C ARG A 382 -5.55 -5.43 -23.87
N LYS A 383 -6.21 -6.19 -22.98
CA LYS A 383 -5.80 -6.37 -21.59
C LYS A 383 -5.46 -7.84 -21.39
N LYS A 384 -4.27 -8.12 -20.88
CA LYS A 384 -3.84 -9.46 -20.46
C LYS A 384 -3.60 -9.42 -18.95
N TYR A 385 -4.19 -10.38 -18.25
CA TYR A 385 -4.03 -10.58 -16.82
C TYR A 385 -3.40 -11.94 -16.57
N LEU A 386 -2.29 -11.96 -15.82
CA LEU A 386 -1.59 -13.16 -15.40
C LEU A 386 -1.65 -13.22 -13.87
N LYS A 387 -1.96 -14.39 -13.34
CA LYS A 387 -1.96 -14.68 -11.91
C LYS A 387 -1.19 -15.97 -11.65
N ALA A 388 -0.61 -16.14 -10.46
CA ALA A 388 0.29 -17.24 -10.12
C ALA A 388 -0.24 -18.66 -10.41
N ASN A 389 -1.56 -18.84 -10.50
CA ASN A 389 -2.19 -20.15 -10.76
C ASN A 389 -2.59 -20.36 -12.22
N ASN A 390 -2.28 -19.42 -13.12
CA ASN A 390 -2.54 -19.55 -14.56
C ASN A 390 -1.21 -19.70 -15.29
N THR A 391 -0.64 -20.90 -15.29
CA THR A 391 0.32 -21.34 -16.30
C THR A 391 -0.44 -21.49 -17.62
N TYR A 392 -0.35 -20.50 -18.51
CA TYR A 392 -0.66 -20.62 -19.92
C TYR A 392 0.60 -20.46 -20.74
#